data_0ee066c6d4ad39d4b1facb7beb530654
#
_entry.id   0ee066c6d4ad39d4b1facb7beb530654
#
_cell.length_a   1.000
_cell.length_b   1.000
_cell.length_c   1.000
_cell.angle_alpha   90.00
_cell.angle_beta   90.00
_cell.angle_gamma   90.00
#
_symmetry.space_group_name_H-M   'P 1'
#
loop_
_entity.id
_entity.type
_entity.pdbx_description
1 polymer ?
#
loop_
_entity_poly.entity_id
_entity_poly.type
_entity_poly.pdbx_seq_one_letter_code
_entity_poly.pdbx_strand_id
1 'polypeptide(L)'
;MDKIKSSLLIILLTIFNNNVFSMPDVSRALSDVEFQSDALTKTKLDVYKGKIIVLFFGYTNCPDICPTALLDISKSLKELGQDSNKVQAVFISVDPQRDTPEHLNNYVKYFDDRIVGLSSDKGNIDKLHKYFRTKYELLNSKEENYLVEHSSNLYIINENMVVERIIANGLPSTEITKAIRKLINRI
;
A
#
# COMPACT_ATOMS: atom_id res chain seq x y z
N MET A 1 46.53 -47.08 -36.07
CA MET A 1 47.01 -45.80 -35.50
C MET A 1 45.88 -44.81 -35.62
N ASP A 2 44.92 -44.85 -34.70
CA ASP A 2 43.69 -44.06 -34.78
C ASP A 2 43.72 -42.93 -33.72
N LYS A 3 43.65 -41.73 -34.26
CA LYS A 3 43.65 -40.48 -33.47
C LYS A 3 42.26 -40.29 -32.84
N ILE A 4 42.15 -40.48 -31.56
CA ILE A 4 40.97 -40.16 -30.78
C ILE A 4 40.88 -38.61 -30.70
N LYS A 5 39.94 -38.03 -31.41
CA LYS A 5 39.56 -36.61 -31.26
C LYS A 5 38.71 -36.46 -30.03
N SER A 6 39.28 -35.94 -28.97
CA SER A 6 38.55 -35.53 -27.75
C SER A 6 37.75 -34.26 -28.05
N SER A 7 36.45 -34.42 -28.24
CA SER A 7 35.51 -33.26 -28.30
C SER A 7 35.23 -32.79 -26.90
N LEU A 8 35.82 -31.65 -26.55
CA LEU A 8 35.57 -30.95 -25.30
C LEU A 8 34.21 -30.23 -25.44
N LEU A 9 33.15 -30.84 -24.89
CA LEU A 9 31.81 -30.24 -24.82
C LEU A 9 31.83 -29.21 -23.70
N ILE A 10 32.02 -27.94 -24.09
CA ILE A 10 31.89 -26.81 -23.17
C ILE A 10 30.40 -26.59 -22.92
N ILE A 11 29.92 -27.10 -21.79
CA ILE A 11 28.58 -26.77 -21.32
C ILE A 11 28.61 -25.34 -20.78
N LEU A 12 28.13 -24.40 -21.59
CA LEU A 12 27.92 -23.02 -21.20
C LEU A 12 26.71 -22.99 -20.23
N LEU A 13 26.99 -23.10 -18.94
CA LEU A 13 25.98 -22.82 -17.90
C LEU A 13 25.62 -21.35 -17.96
N THR A 14 24.58 -21.00 -18.74
CA THR A 14 23.93 -19.71 -18.66
C THR A 14 23.25 -19.63 -17.30
N ILE A 15 23.91 -18.95 -16.37
CA ILE A 15 23.30 -18.55 -15.09
C ILE A 15 22.20 -17.54 -15.45
N PHE A 16 20.99 -18.02 -15.66
CA PHE A 16 19.81 -17.16 -15.64
C PHE A 16 19.69 -16.58 -14.23
N ASN A 17 20.20 -15.36 -14.06
CA ASN A 17 19.83 -14.55 -12.93
C ASN A 17 18.32 -14.30 -13.02
N ASN A 18 17.53 -15.19 -12.45
CA ASN A 18 16.14 -14.94 -12.17
C ASN A 18 16.10 -13.83 -11.11
N ASN A 19 16.08 -12.58 -11.54
CA ASN A 19 15.67 -11.48 -10.70
C ASN A 19 14.21 -11.75 -10.33
N VAL A 20 13.99 -12.58 -9.33
CA VAL A 20 12.68 -12.74 -8.70
C VAL A 20 12.35 -11.37 -8.14
N PHE A 21 11.42 -10.68 -8.81
CA PHE A 21 10.91 -9.40 -8.33
C PHE A 21 10.16 -9.68 -7.03
N SER A 22 10.89 -9.66 -5.91
CA SER A 22 10.29 -9.87 -4.60
C SER A 22 9.40 -8.70 -4.24
N MET A 23 8.21 -8.99 -3.69
CA MET A 23 7.34 -7.98 -3.11
C MET A 23 8.11 -7.17 -2.07
N PRO A 24 7.81 -5.87 -1.90
CA PRO A 24 8.46 -5.05 -0.89
C PRO A 24 8.30 -5.65 0.51
N ASP A 25 9.39 -5.83 1.24
CA ASP A 25 9.32 -6.10 2.67
C ASP A 25 9.07 -4.78 3.41
N VAL A 26 7.83 -4.59 3.83
CA VAL A 26 7.38 -3.39 4.51
C VAL A 26 7.29 -3.57 6.04
N SER A 27 7.67 -4.73 6.55
CA SER A 27 7.55 -5.05 7.98
C SER A 27 8.23 -4.01 8.87
N ARG A 28 9.40 -3.52 8.48
CA ARG A 28 10.10 -2.43 9.18
C ARG A 28 9.38 -1.09 9.05
N ALA A 29 8.85 -0.77 7.87
CA ALA A 29 8.11 0.47 7.68
C ALA A 29 6.90 0.57 8.61
N LEU A 30 6.25 -0.57 8.84
CA LEU A 30 5.03 -0.64 9.62
C LEU A 30 5.27 -0.48 11.13
N SER A 31 6.49 -0.83 11.61
CA SER A 31 6.90 -0.66 13.00
C SER A 31 7.69 0.63 13.26
N ASP A 32 8.45 1.13 12.28
CA ASP A 32 9.39 2.23 12.47
C ASP A 32 8.77 3.61 12.21
N VAL A 33 7.64 3.65 11.51
CA VAL A 33 6.97 4.91 11.17
C VAL A 33 5.84 5.20 12.15
N GLU A 34 5.92 6.38 12.75
CA GLU A 34 4.89 6.90 13.66
C GLU A 34 3.90 7.76 12.87
N PHE A 35 2.63 7.56 13.14
CA PHE A 35 1.51 8.28 12.54
C PHE A 35 0.67 8.98 13.60
N GLN A 36 -0.13 9.92 13.17
CA GLN A 36 -1.20 10.52 13.93
C GLN A 36 -2.55 10.12 13.31
N SER A 37 -3.43 9.55 14.12
CA SER A 37 -4.81 9.22 13.74
C SER A 37 -5.80 10.32 14.15
N ASP A 38 -5.43 11.14 15.14
CA ASP A 38 -6.13 12.35 15.59
C ASP A 38 -5.09 13.33 16.17
N ALA A 39 -5.53 14.47 16.69
CA ALA A 39 -4.64 15.52 17.18
C ALA A 39 -3.72 15.07 18.34
N LEU A 40 -4.06 14.04 19.08
CA LEU A 40 -3.38 13.62 20.31
C LEU A 40 -2.82 12.19 20.25
N THR A 41 -3.37 11.34 19.37
CA THR A 41 -3.05 9.90 19.35
C THR A 41 -1.98 9.60 18.33
N LYS A 42 -0.83 9.18 18.82
CA LYS A 42 0.24 8.58 18.01
C LYS A 42 0.01 7.08 17.89
N THR A 43 0.24 6.55 16.70
CA THR A 43 0.05 5.14 16.39
C THR A 43 1.10 4.64 15.40
N LYS A 44 1.19 3.33 15.26
CA LYS A 44 1.99 2.66 14.22
C LYS A 44 1.11 1.64 13.53
N LEU A 45 1.50 1.22 12.33
CA LEU A 45 0.70 0.24 11.60
C LEU A 45 0.76 -1.17 12.21
N ASP A 46 1.75 -1.46 13.04
CA ASP A 46 1.87 -2.75 13.74
C ASP A 46 0.74 -3.02 14.75
N VAL A 47 -0.02 -1.99 15.19
CA VAL A 47 -1.24 -2.19 16.00
C VAL A 47 -2.30 -3.01 15.27
N TYR A 48 -2.23 -3.09 13.94
CA TYR A 48 -3.11 -3.89 13.10
C TYR A 48 -2.57 -5.28 12.77
N LYS A 49 -1.44 -5.70 13.38
CA LYS A 49 -0.91 -7.05 13.22
C LYS A 49 -1.95 -8.09 13.58
N GLY A 50 -2.05 -9.14 12.78
CA GLY A 50 -3.12 -10.14 12.87
C GLY A 50 -4.35 -9.83 12.02
N LYS A 51 -4.42 -8.63 11.40
CA LYS A 51 -5.43 -8.30 10.40
C LYS A 51 -4.80 -8.22 9.01
N ILE A 52 -5.63 -8.39 7.99
CA ILE A 52 -5.28 -8.05 6.61
C ILE A 52 -5.41 -6.53 6.47
N ILE A 53 -4.36 -5.86 5.95
CA ILE A 53 -4.40 -4.41 5.75
C ILE A 53 -4.62 -4.12 4.26
N VAL A 54 -5.59 -3.24 3.97
CA VAL A 54 -5.75 -2.60 2.66
C VAL A 54 -5.23 -1.18 2.79
N LEU A 55 -4.04 -0.93 2.24
CA LEU A 55 -3.35 0.35 2.37
C LEU A 55 -3.37 1.11 1.05
N PHE A 56 -3.67 2.39 1.13
CA PHE A 56 -3.67 3.32 0.01
C PHE A 56 -2.99 4.64 0.41
N PHE A 57 -2.10 5.14 -0.46
CA PHE A 57 -1.51 6.46 -0.34
C PHE A 57 -2.34 7.48 -1.12
N GLY A 58 -2.60 8.64 -0.54
CA GLY A 58 -3.39 9.68 -1.20
C GLY A 58 -3.40 10.98 -0.42
N TYR A 59 -4.27 11.90 -0.80
CA TYR A 59 -4.47 13.18 -0.10
C TYR A 59 -5.92 13.68 -0.29
N THR A 60 -6.41 14.49 0.64
CA THR A 60 -7.83 14.88 0.65
C THR A 60 -8.23 15.78 -0.51
N ASN A 61 -7.32 16.62 -1.00
CA ASN A 61 -7.54 17.54 -2.12
C ASN A 61 -7.35 16.87 -3.50
N CYS A 62 -7.25 15.55 -3.58
CA CYS A 62 -7.19 14.83 -4.85
C CYS A 62 -8.55 14.85 -5.54
N PRO A 63 -8.63 15.36 -6.79
CA PRO A 63 -9.93 15.61 -7.43
C PRO A 63 -10.62 14.35 -7.97
N ASP A 64 -9.92 13.22 -8.15
CA ASP A 64 -10.47 12.08 -8.90
C ASP A 64 -10.05 10.72 -8.32
N ILE A 65 -8.76 10.41 -8.31
CA ILE A 65 -8.22 9.06 -8.03
C ILE A 65 -8.52 8.63 -6.59
N CYS A 66 -8.28 9.51 -5.60
CA CYS A 66 -8.44 9.15 -4.19
C CYS A 66 -9.88 8.86 -3.78
N PRO A 67 -10.88 9.70 -4.13
CA PRO A 67 -12.27 9.37 -3.82
C PRO A 67 -12.74 8.08 -4.50
N THR A 68 -12.34 7.82 -5.74
CA THR A 68 -12.68 6.58 -6.45
C THR A 68 -12.08 5.36 -5.75
N ALA A 69 -10.81 5.39 -5.36
CA ALA A 69 -10.15 4.29 -4.63
C ALA A 69 -10.83 4.03 -3.27
N LEU A 70 -11.16 5.08 -2.52
CA LEU A 70 -11.86 4.93 -1.23
C LEU A 70 -13.26 4.35 -1.38
N LEU A 71 -14.01 4.72 -2.44
CA LEU A 71 -15.29 4.09 -2.77
C LEU A 71 -15.14 2.60 -3.09
N ASP A 72 -14.09 2.20 -3.83
CA ASP A 72 -13.87 0.80 -4.15
C ASP A 72 -13.41 -0.01 -2.93
N ILE A 73 -12.63 0.58 -2.03
CA ILE A 73 -12.32 -0.02 -0.72
C ILE A 73 -13.62 -0.22 0.09
N SER A 74 -14.47 0.81 0.20
CA SER A 74 -15.75 0.73 0.91
C SER A 74 -16.66 -0.36 0.34
N LYS A 75 -16.81 -0.45 -0.99
CA LYS A 75 -17.57 -1.52 -1.67
C LYS A 75 -17.01 -2.89 -1.32
N SER A 76 -15.69 -3.06 -1.37
CA SER A 76 -15.03 -4.32 -1.01
C SER A 76 -15.32 -4.71 0.44
N LEU A 77 -15.21 -3.77 1.39
CA LEU A 77 -15.53 -4.02 2.79
C LEU A 77 -17.00 -4.42 3.01
N LYS A 78 -17.93 -3.86 2.23
CA LYS A 78 -19.36 -4.25 2.24
C LYS A 78 -19.55 -5.65 1.67
N GLU A 79 -18.90 -5.98 0.56
CA GLU A 79 -18.96 -7.31 -0.07
C GLU A 79 -18.38 -8.43 0.80
N LEU A 80 -17.41 -8.12 1.65
CA LEU A 80 -16.83 -9.07 2.61
C LEU A 80 -17.80 -9.41 3.74
N GLY A 81 -18.77 -8.55 4.05
CA GLY A 81 -19.72 -8.78 5.16
C GLY A 81 -18.99 -8.93 6.49
N GLN A 82 -19.26 -10.02 7.22
CA GLN A 82 -18.63 -10.27 8.54
C GLN A 82 -17.11 -10.48 8.46
N ASP A 83 -16.60 -10.96 7.33
CA ASP A 83 -15.15 -11.13 7.13
C ASP A 83 -14.40 -9.78 7.11
N SER A 84 -15.10 -8.66 6.90
CA SER A 84 -14.49 -7.32 7.00
C SER A 84 -13.90 -7.02 8.40
N ASN A 85 -14.32 -7.73 9.45
CA ASN A 85 -13.74 -7.61 10.80
C ASN A 85 -12.28 -8.08 10.86
N LYS A 86 -11.86 -8.93 9.92
CA LYS A 86 -10.47 -9.41 9.76
C LYS A 86 -9.60 -8.43 8.97
N VAL A 87 -10.18 -7.32 8.50
CA VAL A 87 -9.52 -6.35 7.61
C VAL A 87 -9.41 -5.00 8.28
N GLN A 88 -8.32 -4.29 8.03
CA GLN A 88 -8.18 -2.87 8.34
C GLN A 88 -7.87 -2.11 7.05
N ALA A 89 -8.76 -1.21 6.68
CA ALA A 89 -8.47 -0.26 5.60
C ALA A 89 -7.75 0.96 6.16
N VAL A 90 -6.66 1.36 5.51
CA VAL A 90 -5.79 2.47 5.95
C VAL A 90 -5.52 3.39 4.77
N PHE A 91 -5.81 4.66 4.95
CA PHE A 91 -5.47 5.75 4.03
C PHE A 91 -4.33 6.57 4.64
N ILE A 92 -3.18 6.64 3.98
CA ILE A 92 -2.02 7.41 4.44
C ILE A 92 -1.90 8.66 3.59
N SER A 93 -1.93 9.82 4.24
CA SER A 93 -1.74 11.09 3.54
C SER A 93 -0.29 11.24 3.06
N VAL A 94 -0.14 11.69 1.80
CA VAL A 94 1.12 12.13 1.20
C VAL A 94 1.27 13.66 1.24
N ASP A 95 0.32 14.34 1.84
CA ASP A 95 0.26 15.81 1.94
C ASP A 95 0.01 16.29 3.39
N PRO A 96 0.94 16.05 4.29
CA PRO A 96 0.76 16.39 5.71
C PRO A 96 0.61 17.89 5.98
N GLN A 97 0.89 18.76 5.01
CA GLN A 97 0.71 20.19 5.17
C GLN A 97 -0.76 20.60 5.16
N ARG A 98 -1.58 19.97 4.31
CA ARG A 98 -3.02 20.25 4.19
C ARG A 98 -3.86 19.23 4.95
N ASP A 99 -3.42 18.00 5.05
CA ASP A 99 -4.16 16.90 5.67
C ASP A 99 -3.85 16.78 7.16
N THR A 100 -4.46 17.66 7.97
CA THR A 100 -4.41 17.46 9.43
C THR A 100 -5.05 16.12 9.81
N PRO A 101 -4.65 15.49 10.93
CA PRO A 101 -5.24 14.22 11.37
C PRO A 101 -6.76 14.26 11.48
N GLU A 102 -7.31 15.35 12.02
CA GLU A 102 -8.76 15.54 12.15
C GLU A 102 -9.45 15.63 10.79
N HIS A 103 -8.92 16.48 9.89
CA HIS A 103 -9.46 16.66 8.54
C HIS A 103 -9.44 15.34 7.77
N LEU A 104 -8.32 14.62 7.84
CA LEU A 104 -8.12 13.34 7.16
C LEU A 104 -9.12 12.28 7.66
N ASN A 105 -9.34 12.17 8.98
CA ASN A 105 -10.29 11.23 9.54
C ASN A 105 -11.75 11.56 9.16
N ASN A 106 -12.12 12.82 9.15
CA ASN A 106 -13.45 13.23 8.69
C ASN A 106 -13.65 12.90 7.20
N TYR A 107 -12.61 13.09 6.39
CA TYR A 107 -12.64 12.76 4.96
C TYR A 107 -12.83 11.26 4.72
N VAL A 108 -12.05 10.39 5.35
CA VAL A 108 -12.14 8.93 5.08
C VAL A 108 -13.46 8.35 5.61
N LYS A 109 -13.99 8.84 6.73
CA LYS A 109 -15.28 8.42 7.30
C LYS A 109 -16.46 8.75 6.39
N TYR A 110 -16.35 9.75 5.54
CA TYR A 110 -17.38 10.03 4.52
C TYR A 110 -17.60 8.84 3.58
N PHE A 111 -16.58 8.02 3.36
CA PHE A 111 -16.65 6.82 2.50
C PHE A 111 -17.03 5.56 3.28
N ASP A 112 -16.40 5.34 4.44
CA ASP A 112 -16.69 4.20 5.32
C ASP A 112 -16.03 4.39 6.69
N ASP A 113 -16.77 4.19 7.77
CA ASP A 113 -16.29 4.34 9.16
C ASP A 113 -15.16 3.35 9.53
N ARG A 114 -14.98 2.29 8.76
CA ARG A 114 -13.93 1.28 8.93
C ARG A 114 -12.60 1.69 8.32
N ILE A 115 -12.54 2.79 7.57
CA ILE A 115 -11.31 3.33 7.00
C ILE A 115 -10.67 4.26 8.01
N VAL A 116 -9.39 4.06 8.29
CA VAL A 116 -8.60 4.91 9.18
C VAL A 116 -7.70 5.80 8.34
N GLY A 117 -7.78 7.11 8.57
CA GLY A 117 -6.87 8.10 7.98
C GLY A 117 -5.65 8.29 8.88
N LEU A 118 -4.46 8.20 8.31
CA LEU A 118 -3.19 8.38 9.04
C LEU A 118 -2.36 9.48 8.38
N SER A 119 -1.95 10.45 9.18
CA SER A 119 -1.00 11.50 8.79
C SER A 119 0.34 11.28 9.49
N SER A 120 1.43 11.77 8.92
CA SER A 120 2.76 11.74 9.53
C SER A 120 3.58 12.90 9.02
N ASP A 121 4.74 13.15 9.62
CA ASP A 121 5.66 14.15 9.09
C ASP A 121 6.28 13.72 7.74
N LYS A 122 6.80 14.72 7.00
CA LYS A 122 7.38 14.47 5.68
C LYS A 122 8.50 13.42 5.70
N GLY A 123 9.35 13.42 6.75
CA GLY A 123 10.46 12.47 6.85
C GLY A 123 9.99 11.02 6.98
N ASN A 124 8.90 10.80 7.70
CA ASN A 124 8.24 9.51 7.82
C ASN A 124 7.55 9.09 6.52
N ILE A 125 6.88 10.03 5.83
CA ILE A 125 6.28 9.77 4.51
C ILE A 125 7.36 9.39 3.49
N ASP A 126 8.49 10.10 3.45
CA ASP A 126 9.62 9.77 2.58
C ASP A 126 10.17 8.35 2.84
N LYS A 127 10.27 7.95 4.13
CA LYS A 127 10.65 6.57 4.49
C LYS A 127 9.67 5.54 3.97
N LEU A 128 8.36 5.77 4.14
CA LEU A 128 7.32 4.87 3.62
C LEU A 128 7.43 4.70 2.12
N HIS A 129 7.55 5.78 1.37
CA HIS A 129 7.70 5.71 -0.08
C HIS A 129 8.93 4.90 -0.51
N LYS A 130 10.02 4.99 0.23
CA LYS A 130 11.21 4.17 0.00
C LYS A 130 10.95 2.67 0.24
N TYR A 131 10.27 2.33 1.34
CA TYR A 131 9.92 0.94 1.66
C TYR A 131 8.93 0.33 0.67
N PHE A 132 7.89 1.08 0.31
CA PHE A 132 6.87 0.64 -0.65
C PHE A 132 7.33 0.76 -2.11
N ARG A 133 8.53 1.31 -2.37
CA ARG A 133 9.07 1.60 -3.72
C ARG A 133 8.11 2.44 -4.54
N THR A 134 7.52 3.45 -3.91
CA THR A 134 6.59 4.40 -4.50
C THR A 134 7.24 5.77 -4.64
N LYS A 135 6.55 6.69 -5.31
CA LYS A 135 6.97 8.08 -5.46
C LYS A 135 5.81 9.01 -5.21
N TYR A 136 6.09 10.21 -4.77
CA TYR A 136 5.17 11.33 -4.78
C TYR A 136 5.94 12.62 -5.09
N GLU A 137 5.26 13.57 -5.71
CA GLU A 137 5.83 14.87 -6.07
C GLU A 137 4.76 15.95 -5.95
N LEU A 138 5.13 17.08 -5.33
CA LEU A 138 4.27 18.25 -5.21
C LEU A 138 4.39 19.08 -6.49
N LEU A 139 3.34 19.15 -7.27
CA LEU A 139 3.29 19.97 -8.48
C LEU A 139 2.84 21.38 -8.13
N ASN A 140 3.63 22.40 -8.54
CA ASN A 140 3.33 23.81 -8.26
C ASN A 140 3.20 24.13 -6.75
N SER A 141 4.06 23.57 -5.92
CA SER A 141 3.98 23.64 -4.45
C SER A 141 3.99 25.07 -3.86
N LYS A 142 4.20 26.11 -4.69
CA LYS A 142 4.08 27.52 -4.31
C LYS A 142 2.66 28.07 -4.39
N GLU A 143 1.75 27.33 -5.02
CA GLU A 143 0.35 27.68 -5.15
C GLU A 143 -0.45 27.09 -3.99
N GLU A 144 -1.51 27.74 -3.56
CA GLU A 144 -2.40 27.25 -2.49
C GLU A 144 -3.09 25.93 -2.87
N ASN A 145 -3.43 25.78 -4.17
CA ASN A 145 -4.14 24.64 -4.72
C ASN A 145 -3.21 23.72 -5.55
N TYR A 146 -2.03 23.41 -5.02
CA TYR A 146 -1.12 22.49 -5.69
C TYR A 146 -1.67 21.05 -5.75
N LEU A 147 -1.26 20.31 -6.78
CA LEU A 147 -1.54 18.89 -6.92
C LEU A 147 -0.37 18.05 -6.40
N VAL A 148 -0.67 16.83 -5.96
CA VAL A 148 0.35 15.84 -5.60
C VAL A 148 0.25 14.68 -6.58
N GLU A 149 1.27 14.52 -7.42
CA GLU A 149 1.42 13.29 -8.21
C GLU A 149 1.99 12.20 -7.31
N HIS A 150 1.31 11.06 -7.24
CA HIS A 150 1.74 9.95 -6.40
C HIS A 150 1.38 8.59 -7.00
N SER A 151 2.07 7.54 -6.54
CA SER A 151 1.71 6.17 -6.88
C SER A 151 0.34 5.82 -6.30
N SER A 152 -0.60 5.44 -7.17
CA SER A 152 -2.03 5.25 -6.84
C SER A 152 -2.44 3.78 -6.67
N ASN A 153 -1.50 2.88 -6.46
CA ASN A 153 -1.79 1.47 -6.22
C ASN A 153 -2.30 1.22 -4.80
N LEU A 154 -3.17 0.21 -4.66
CA LEU A 154 -3.54 -0.34 -3.35
C LEU A 154 -2.61 -1.49 -2.99
N TYR A 155 -2.29 -1.60 -1.71
CA TYR A 155 -1.43 -2.65 -1.15
C TYR A 155 -2.25 -3.55 -0.24
N ILE A 156 -2.29 -4.85 -0.54
CA ILE A 156 -2.88 -5.86 0.33
C ILE A 156 -1.74 -6.49 1.12
N ILE A 157 -1.79 -6.29 2.44
CA ILE A 157 -0.76 -6.74 3.38
C ILE A 157 -1.41 -7.81 4.26
N ASN A 158 -0.73 -8.94 4.44
CA ASN A 158 -1.25 -10.04 5.23
C ASN A 158 -1.09 -9.80 6.75
N GLU A 159 -1.61 -10.70 7.56
CA GLU A 159 -1.58 -10.67 9.03
C GLU A 159 -0.16 -10.69 9.63
N ASN A 160 0.83 -11.10 8.84
CA ASN A 160 2.26 -11.10 9.19
C ASN A 160 3.00 -9.86 8.70
N MET A 161 2.28 -8.84 8.22
CA MET A 161 2.82 -7.56 7.77
C MET A 161 3.66 -7.68 6.48
N VAL A 162 3.32 -8.62 5.58
CA VAL A 162 3.95 -8.80 4.28
C VAL A 162 3.01 -8.37 3.17
N VAL A 163 3.52 -7.63 2.18
CA VAL A 163 2.74 -7.27 0.99
C VAL A 163 2.51 -8.52 0.15
N GLU A 164 1.27 -8.94 0.04
CA GLU A 164 0.85 -10.11 -0.74
C GLU A 164 0.41 -9.74 -2.16
N ARG A 165 -0.15 -8.55 -2.33
CA ARG A 165 -0.60 -8.09 -3.63
C ARG A 165 -0.57 -6.57 -3.74
N ILE A 166 -0.22 -6.11 -4.93
CA ILE A 166 -0.38 -4.72 -5.36
C ILE A 166 -1.49 -4.71 -6.40
N ILE A 167 -2.52 -3.89 -6.19
CA ILE A 167 -3.67 -3.75 -7.08
C ILE A 167 -3.58 -2.37 -7.72
N ALA A 168 -3.52 -2.33 -9.05
CA ALA A 168 -3.51 -1.08 -9.78
C ALA A 168 -4.82 -0.32 -9.57
N ASN A 169 -4.73 1.00 -9.43
CA ASN A 169 -5.92 1.84 -9.40
C ASN A 169 -6.73 1.69 -10.70
N GLY A 170 -8.06 1.82 -10.59
CA GLY A 170 -8.99 1.64 -11.71
C GLY A 170 -9.40 0.18 -11.96
N LEU A 171 -8.83 -0.79 -11.22
CA LEU A 171 -9.39 -2.14 -11.19
C LEU A 171 -10.65 -2.16 -10.29
N PRO A 172 -11.67 -2.98 -10.63
CA PRO A 172 -12.91 -3.01 -9.89
C PRO A 172 -12.74 -3.50 -8.44
N SER A 173 -13.61 -3.06 -7.52
CA SER A 173 -13.61 -3.46 -6.10
C SER A 173 -13.59 -4.95 -5.88
N THR A 174 -14.13 -5.73 -6.82
CA THR A 174 -14.12 -7.20 -6.81
C THR A 174 -12.69 -7.79 -6.78
N GLU A 175 -11.70 -7.11 -7.38
CA GLU A 175 -10.30 -7.56 -7.30
C GLU A 175 -9.71 -7.36 -5.89
N ILE A 176 -10.13 -6.30 -5.18
CA ILE A 176 -9.77 -6.09 -3.78
C ILE A 176 -10.39 -7.19 -2.93
N THR A 177 -11.70 -7.41 -3.05
CA THR A 177 -12.46 -8.44 -2.34
C THR A 177 -11.86 -9.83 -2.57
N LYS A 178 -11.54 -10.18 -3.81
CA LYS A 178 -10.95 -11.46 -4.19
C LYS A 178 -9.55 -11.67 -3.58
N ALA A 179 -8.72 -10.63 -3.58
CA ALA A 179 -7.41 -10.69 -2.96
C ALA A 179 -7.50 -10.94 -1.45
N ILE A 180 -8.41 -10.23 -0.76
CA ILE A 180 -8.65 -10.39 0.68
C ILE A 180 -9.18 -11.78 0.99
N ARG A 181 -10.22 -12.26 0.29
CA ARG A 181 -10.79 -13.62 0.50
C ARG A 181 -9.75 -14.72 0.31
N LYS A 182 -8.82 -14.55 -0.65
CA LYS A 182 -7.72 -15.50 -0.83
C LYS A 182 -6.82 -15.61 0.41
N LEU A 183 -6.60 -14.51 1.14
CA LEU A 183 -5.83 -14.51 2.38
C LEU A 183 -6.65 -15.10 3.52
N ILE A 184 -7.90 -14.69 3.70
CA ILE A 184 -8.79 -15.21 4.75
C ILE A 184 -8.91 -16.75 4.67
N ASN A 185 -8.98 -17.31 3.48
CA ASN A 185 -9.10 -18.77 3.26
C ASN A 185 -7.78 -19.53 3.48
N ARG A 186 -6.67 -18.86 3.76
CA ARG A 186 -5.37 -19.47 4.10
C ARG A 186 -5.12 -19.55 5.61
N ILE A 187 -5.89 -18.79 6.37
CA ILE A 187 -5.86 -18.74 7.84
C ILE A 187 -6.80 -19.82 8.39
#